data_46d106a6ecae7db3839e153c01477a7d
#
_entry.id   46d106a6ecae7db3839e153c01477a7d
#
_cell.length_a   1.000
_cell.length_b   1.000
_cell.length_c   1.000
_cell.angle_alpha   90.00
_cell.angle_beta   90.00
_cell.angle_gamma   90.00
#
_symmetry.space_group_name_H-M   'P 1'
#
loop_
_entity.id
_entity.type
_entity.pdbx_description
1 polymer ?
#
loop_
_entity_poly.entity_id
_entity_poly.type
_entity_poly.pdbx_seq_one_letter_code
_entity_poly.pdbx_strand_id
1 'polypeptide(L)' 'MSGHNAAFELGQSQKGVDFEGAFLHIVAGTPANTIKGYGKGALAVNTATGELYINQGTFESASWAKIGP' A
#
# COMPACT_ATOMS: atom_id res chain seq x y z
N MET A 1 -14.78 -7.38 22.06
CA MET A 1 -14.45 -7.13 21.51
C MET A 1 -14.34 -7.01 21.01
N SER A 2 -14.25 -7.07 21.14
CA SER A 2 -13.96 -6.88 20.61
C SER A 2 -13.81 -6.52 20.00
N GLY A 3 -13.81 -6.25 19.83
CA GLY A 3 -13.68 -5.82 19.16
C GLY A 3 -13.28 -5.52 18.78
N HIS A 4 -13.37 -5.40 18.79
CA HIS A 4 -12.75 -5.12 18.34
C HIS A 4 -12.32 -4.50 17.49
N ASN A 5 -12.49 -3.76 17.45
CA ASN A 5 -11.54 -3.07 16.81
C ASN A 5 -11.12 -3.72 15.57
N ALA A 6 -12.04 -3.86 14.69
CA ALA A 6 -11.82 -4.59 13.47
C ALA A 6 -10.87 -3.89 12.55
N ALA A 7 -10.92 -2.58 12.49
CA ALA A 7 -10.05 -1.87 11.54
C ALA A 7 -8.60 -2.10 11.88
N PHE A 8 -8.29 -2.03 13.12
CA PHE A 8 -6.94 -2.23 13.51
C PHE A 8 -6.52 -3.67 13.32
N GLU A 9 -7.46 -4.57 13.32
CA GLU A 9 -7.15 -5.96 13.15
C GLU A 9 -7.08 -6.42 11.72
N LEU A 10 -7.30 -5.53 10.78
CA LEU A 10 -7.31 -5.94 9.41
C LEU A 10 -6.12 -6.78 9.02
N GLY A 11 -4.93 -6.29 9.32
CA GLY A 11 -3.75 -7.04 8.96
C GLY A 11 -3.61 -8.32 9.74
N GLN A 12 -4.08 -8.31 10.95
CA GLN A 12 -3.87 -9.45 11.82
C GLN A 12 -4.85 -10.57 11.57
N SER A 13 -6.03 -10.23 11.08
CA SER A 13 -7.01 -11.25 10.83
C SER A 13 -6.75 -11.99 9.53
N GLN A 14 -5.76 -11.58 8.78
CA GLN A 14 -5.41 -12.22 7.52
C GLN A 14 -4.55 -13.43 7.80
N LYS A 15 -5.18 -14.50 8.14
CA LYS A 15 -4.45 -15.71 8.49
C LYS A 15 -3.69 -16.25 7.31
N GLY A 16 -2.42 -16.53 7.51
CA GLY A 16 -1.60 -17.13 6.49
C GLY A 16 -1.09 -16.16 5.45
N VAL A 17 -1.41 -14.89 5.60
CA VAL A 17 -0.95 -13.88 4.66
C VAL A 17 -0.24 -12.78 5.42
N ASP A 18 1.05 -12.63 5.18
CA ASP A 18 1.84 -11.58 5.80
C ASP A 18 2.17 -10.57 4.73
N PHE A 19 1.89 -9.31 5.02
CA PHE A 19 2.23 -8.26 4.08
C PHE A 19 3.63 -7.75 4.40
N GLU A 20 4.48 -7.74 3.39
CA GLU A 20 5.87 -7.33 3.57
C GLU A 20 5.96 -5.83 3.41
N GLY A 21 6.50 -5.15 4.43
CA GLY A 21 6.73 -3.73 4.38
C GLY A 21 5.51 -2.91 4.66
N ALA A 22 5.56 -1.63 4.31
CA ALA A 22 4.46 -0.72 4.55
C ALA A 22 3.40 -0.90 3.48
N PHE A 23 2.15 -0.68 3.88
CA PHE A 23 1.03 -0.87 2.98
C PHE A 23 0.60 0.42 2.31
N LEU A 24 0.82 1.56 2.94
CA LEU A 24 0.30 2.83 2.43
C LEU A 24 1.42 3.86 2.31
N HIS A 25 1.48 4.48 1.15
CA HIS A 25 2.47 5.51 0.83
C HIS A 25 1.71 6.78 0.46
N ILE A 26 1.85 7.82 1.27
CA ILE A 26 1.16 9.08 1.01
C ILE A 26 2.19 10.07 0.52
N VAL A 27 2.00 10.59 -0.66
CA VAL A 27 3.00 11.43 -1.29
C VAL A 27 2.30 12.57 -2.05
N ALA A 28 2.96 13.72 -2.12
CA ALA A 28 2.42 14.86 -2.85
C ALA A 28 3.06 14.86 -4.23
N GLY A 29 2.54 14.02 -5.11
CA GLY A 29 3.07 13.85 -6.45
C GLY A 29 2.97 12.39 -6.85
N THR A 30 3.56 12.05 -7.97
CA THR A 30 3.56 10.67 -8.44
C THR A 30 4.51 9.85 -7.59
N PRO A 31 4.06 8.68 -7.08
CA PRO A 31 4.97 7.86 -6.28
C PRO A 31 6.14 7.39 -7.11
N ALA A 32 7.31 7.33 -6.48
CA ALA A 32 8.54 7.00 -7.17
C ALA A 32 8.63 5.49 -7.38
N ASN A 33 8.87 5.09 -8.62
CA ASN A 33 9.14 3.69 -8.90
C ASN A 33 10.48 3.30 -8.30
N THR A 34 10.65 2.02 -8.07
CA THR A 34 11.86 1.42 -7.49
C THR A 34 12.13 1.82 -6.05
N ILE A 35 11.19 2.51 -5.41
CA ILE A 35 11.33 2.82 -4.00
C ILE A 35 11.24 1.51 -3.20
N LYS A 36 11.97 1.44 -2.10
CA LYS A 36 11.95 0.28 -1.23
C LYS A 36 11.01 0.50 -0.07
N GLY A 37 10.54 -0.59 0.49
CA GLY A 37 9.80 -0.54 1.74
C GLY A 37 8.31 -0.79 1.59
N TYR A 38 7.81 -0.92 0.36
CA TYR A 38 6.39 -1.14 0.11
C TYR A 38 6.21 -2.46 -0.62
N GLY A 39 5.52 -3.39 0.00
CA GLY A 39 5.35 -4.71 -0.59
C GLY A 39 4.43 -4.70 -1.80
N LYS A 40 4.40 -5.83 -2.50
CA LYS A 40 3.50 -5.98 -3.62
C LYS A 40 2.06 -5.87 -3.12
N GLY A 41 1.28 -5.03 -3.76
CA GLY A 41 -0.10 -4.79 -3.34
C GLY A 41 -0.25 -3.56 -2.46
N ALA A 42 0.84 -2.90 -2.08
CA ALA A 42 0.75 -1.67 -1.30
C ALA A 42 0.07 -0.60 -2.12
N LEU A 43 -0.54 0.34 -1.44
CA LEU A 43 -1.24 1.45 -2.08
C LEU A 43 -0.47 2.74 -1.89
N ALA A 44 -0.60 3.65 -2.85
CA ALA A 44 -0.02 4.98 -2.74
C ALA A 44 -1.06 6.00 -3.12
N VAL A 45 -1.03 7.13 -2.44
CA VAL A 45 -1.96 8.22 -2.69
C VAL A 45 -1.16 9.45 -3.08
N ASN A 46 -1.48 10.02 -4.24
CA ASN A 46 -0.92 11.28 -4.68
C ASN A 46 -1.84 12.39 -4.16
N THR A 47 -1.42 13.08 -3.10
CA THR A 47 -2.29 14.07 -2.49
C THR A 47 -2.40 15.34 -3.31
N ALA A 48 -1.52 15.53 -4.27
CA ALA A 48 -1.61 16.70 -5.14
C ALA A 48 -2.76 16.58 -6.12
N THR A 49 -3.10 15.35 -6.54
CA THR A 49 -4.16 15.14 -7.54
C THR A 49 -5.28 14.24 -7.03
N GLY A 50 -5.06 13.53 -5.93
CA GLY A 50 -6.05 12.59 -5.42
C GLY A 50 -6.01 11.24 -6.12
N GLU A 51 -4.98 10.97 -6.90
CA GLU A 51 -4.87 9.71 -7.62
C GLU A 51 -4.37 8.60 -6.71
N LEU A 52 -4.78 7.40 -7.03
CA LEU A 52 -4.44 6.22 -6.24
C LEU A 52 -3.64 5.26 -7.09
N TYR A 53 -2.63 4.63 -6.49
CA TYR A 53 -1.75 3.70 -7.17
C TYR A 53 -1.63 2.42 -6.38
N ILE A 54 -1.26 1.34 -7.06
CA ILE A 54 -0.98 0.07 -6.39
C ILE A 54 0.40 -0.39 -6.83
N ASN A 55 1.14 -0.98 -5.89
CA ASN A 55 2.47 -1.50 -6.19
C ASN A 55 2.33 -2.89 -6.82
N GLN A 56 2.72 -2.99 -8.08
CA GLN A 56 2.74 -4.26 -8.80
C GLN A 56 4.14 -4.86 -8.80
N GLY A 57 5.08 -4.19 -8.20
CA GLY A 57 6.45 -4.66 -8.14
C GLY A 57 6.72 -5.48 -6.90
N THR A 58 7.83 -5.19 -6.23
CA THR A 58 8.25 -5.96 -5.06
C THR A 58 8.58 -5.00 -3.94
N PHE A 59 8.84 -5.58 -2.76
CA PHE A 59 9.29 -4.80 -1.62
C PHE A 59 10.60 -4.08 -1.93
N GLU A 60 11.46 -4.72 -2.71
CA GLU A 60 12.77 -4.15 -3.03
C GLU A 60 12.70 -3.10 -4.12
N SER A 61 11.68 -3.16 -4.97
CA SER A 61 11.61 -2.27 -6.11
C SER A 61 10.14 -2.12 -6.51
N ALA A 62 9.54 -1.04 -6.08
CA ALA A 62 8.12 -0.78 -6.36
C ALA A 62 7.89 -0.45 -7.82
N SER A 63 6.72 -0.81 -8.29
CA SER A 63 6.27 -0.45 -9.64
C SER A 63 4.82 0.01 -9.48
N TRP A 64 4.63 1.30 -9.44
CA TRP A 64 3.32 1.87 -9.13
C TRP A 64 2.46 1.98 -10.37
N ALA A 65 1.30 1.39 -10.31
CA ALA A 65 0.33 1.46 -11.39
C ALA A 65 -0.87 2.24 -10.91
N LYS A 66 -1.29 3.22 -11.70
CA LYS A 66 -2.43 4.05 -11.33
C LYS A 66 -3.70 3.22 -11.37
N ILE A 67 -4.53 3.39 -10.36
CA ILE A 67 -5.81 2.71 -10.28
C ILE A 67 -6.88 3.67 -10.78
N GLY A 68 -7.72 3.15 -11.66
CA GLY A 68 -8.81 3.93 -12.21
C GLY A 68 -8.46 4.60 -13.51
N PRO A 69 -9.40 5.36 -14.03
CA PRO A 69 -9.22 6.01 -15.33
C PRO A 69 -8.19 7.12 -15.33
#